data_7288fd90108fd2d8981d538626b5b91b
#
_entry.id   7288fd90108fd2d8981d538626b5b91b
#
_cell.length_a   1.000
_cell.length_b   1.000
_cell.length_c   1.000
_cell.angle_alpha   90.00
_cell.angle_beta   90.00
_cell.angle_gamma   90.00
#
_symmetry.space_group_name_H-M   'P 1'
#
loop_
_entity.id
_entity.type
_entity.pdbx_description
1 polymer ?
#
loop_
_entity_poly.entity_id
_entity_poly.type
_entity_poly.pdbx_seq_one_letter_code
_entity_poly.pdbx_strand_id
1 'polypeptide(L)'
;PDGEVVSTEAGKKTYFVEELDDDKRPFKCLLDVGVTTTTTGHRVFAALKGASDGGLDIPHNHKRFAGYDKEAKEYDAEAMADRIKGAHVSEYMEKLMDEDNAKYQQLFSKYIEEGVEPDGLEDLYTSVHEAIREDPSPAEKSEFAVDDRTTYKKAKKLTYEERKARVEAKKAAKEEEEDEESEDEEE
;
A
#
# COMPACT_ATOMS: atom_id res chain seq x y z
N PRO A 1 1.16 -20.87 -17.27
CA PRO A 1 -0.04 -21.33 -17.94
C PRO A 1 -0.92 -20.15 -18.31
N ASP A 2 -1.22 -20.02 -19.60
CA ASP A 2 -2.09 -18.97 -20.09
C ASP A 2 -3.54 -19.32 -19.72
N GLY A 3 -4.30 -18.33 -19.28
CA GLY A 3 -5.69 -18.53 -18.90
C GLY A 3 -6.61 -18.10 -20.04
N GLU A 4 -7.65 -18.86 -20.29
CA GLU A 4 -8.65 -18.56 -21.31
C GLU A 4 -9.97 -18.11 -20.67
N VAL A 5 -10.58 -17.06 -21.23
CA VAL A 5 -11.91 -16.60 -20.85
C VAL A 5 -12.95 -17.27 -21.73
N VAL A 6 -13.64 -18.26 -21.19
CA VAL A 6 -14.72 -18.94 -21.91
C VAL A 6 -16.06 -18.37 -21.49
N SER A 7 -16.90 -17.99 -22.46
CA SER A 7 -18.29 -17.64 -22.18
C SER A 7 -19.16 -18.90 -22.16
N THR A 8 -19.83 -19.13 -21.04
CA THR A 8 -20.81 -20.23 -20.91
C THR A 8 -22.10 -19.89 -21.66
N GLU A 9 -22.93 -20.91 -22.00
CA GLU A 9 -24.25 -20.75 -22.66
C GLU A 9 -25.19 -19.78 -21.89
N ALA A 10 -24.96 -19.59 -20.60
CA ALA A 10 -25.69 -18.61 -19.77
C ALA A 10 -25.14 -17.16 -19.86
N GLY A 11 -24.24 -16.87 -20.80
CA GLY A 11 -23.63 -15.55 -20.96
C GLY A 11 -22.69 -15.16 -19.81
N LYS A 12 -22.36 -16.06 -18.92
CA LYS A 12 -21.45 -15.84 -17.80
C LYS A 12 -20.02 -16.13 -18.23
N LYS A 13 -19.19 -15.11 -18.32
CA LYS A 13 -17.77 -15.30 -18.61
C LYS A 13 -17.08 -15.87 -17.37
N THR A 14 -16.41 -17.00 -17.55
CA THR A 14 -15.61 -17.65 -16.49
C THR A 14 -14.17 -17.74 -16.97
N TYR A 15 -13.23 -17.40 -16.10
CA TYR A 15 -11.81 -17.51 -16.39
C TYR A 15 -11.36 -18.93 -16.04
N PHE A 16 -10.67 -19.59 -16.94
CA PHE A 16 -10.06 -20.90 -16.74
C PHE A 16 -8.55 -20.81 -16.95
N VAL A 17 -7.81 -21.41 -16.05
CA VAL A 17 -6.39 -21.67 -16.24
C VAL A 17 -6.25 -22.98 -17.03
N GLU A 18 -5.31 -23.04 -17.98
CA GLU A 18 -5.04 -24.25 -18.73
C GLU A 18 -4.79 -25.44 -17.84
N GLU A 19 -5.35 -26.59 -18.19
CA GLU A 19 -5.08 -27.85 -17.53
C GLU A 19 -3.67 -28.33 -17.92
N LEU A 20 -2.89 -28.79 -16.96
CA LEU A 20 -1.59 -29.37 -17.22
C LEU A 20 -1.75 -30.79 -17.78
N ASP A 21 -0.87 -31.20 -18.71
CA ASP A 21 -0.89 -32.50 -19.40
C ASP A 21 -0.85 -33.74 -18.47
N ASP A 22 -0.50 -33.54 -17.21
CA ASP A 22 -0.31 -34.59 -16.19
C ASP A 22 -1.55 -34.89 -15.32
N ASP A 23 -2.76 -34.63 -15.74
CA ASP A 23 -4.00 -34.76 -14.93
C ASP A 23 -3.99 -33.94 -13.62
N LYS A 24 -3.01 -33.07 -13.42
CA LYS A 24 -2.92 -32.17 -12.27
C LYS A 24 -3.74 -30.92 -12.54
N ARG A 25 -4.75 -30.70 -11.72
CA ARG A 25 -5.52 -29.46 -11.76
C ARG A 25 -4.73 -28.32 -11.11
N PRO A 26 -4.79 -27.09 -11.65
CA PRO A 26 -4.22 -25.95 -10.99
C PRO A 26 -4.86 -25.74 -9.61
N PHE A 27 -4.10 -25.22 -8.66
CA PHE A 27 -4.58 -24.99 -7.30
C PHE A 27 -5.69 -23.94 -7.31
N LYS A 28 -6.88 -24.34 -6.91
CA LYS A 28 -8.06 -23.46 -6.91
C LYS A 28 -8.16 -22.65 -5.62
N CYS A 29 -8.21 -21.34 -5.76
CA CYS A 29 -8.37 -20.42 -4.66
C CYS A 29 -9.64 -19.59 -4.82
N LEU A 30 -10.18 -19.09 -3.72
CA LEU A 30 -11.24 -18.10 -3.71
C LEU A 30 -10.74 -16.84 -3.02
N LEU A 31 -10.95 -15.68 -3.66
CA LEU A 31 -10.58 -14.41 -3.08
C LEU A 31 -11.58 -14.02 -1.98
N ASP A 32 -11.10 -13.90 -0.76
CA ASP A 32 -11.86 -13.28 0.35
C ASP A 32 -11.35 -11.84 0.55
N VAL A 33 -12.19 -10.87 0.28
CA VAL A 33 -11.88 -9.43 0.44
C VAL A 33 -12.16 -8.91 1.84
N GLY A 34 -12.74 -9.70 2.73
CA GLY A 34 -13.12 -9.27 4.07
C GLY A 34 -14.14 -8.11 4.05
N VAL A 35 -13.92 -7.13 4.93
CA VAL A 35 -14.82 -5.96 5.12
C VAL A 35 -14.48 -4.80 4.19
N THR A 36 -13.57 -4.97 3.26
CA THR A 36 -13.13 -3.91 2.34
C THR A 36 -14.14 -3.67 1.22
N THR A 37 -14.28 -2.42 0.77
CA THR A 37 -15.10 -2.07 -0.38
C THR A 37 -14.50 -2.61 -1.67
N THR A 38 -15.34 -3.13 -2.57
CA THR A 38 -14.93 -3.71 -3.86
C THR A 38 -15.05 -2.68 -4.98
N THR A 39 -14.31 -1.58 -4.89
CA THR A 39 -14.29 -0.57 -5.95
C THR A 39 -13.43 -1.02 -7.14
N THR A 40 -13.78 -0.54 -8.35
CA THR A 40 -12.97 -0.79 -9.56
C THR A 40 -11.58 -0.18 -9.38
N GLY A 41 -10.53 -0.92 -9.71
CA GLY A 41 -9.14 -0.49 -9.55
C GLY A 41 -8.57 -0.66 -8.13
N HIS A 42 -9.30 -1.33 -7.22
CA HIS A 42 -8.77 -1.58 -5.90
C HIS A 42 -7.58 -2.56 -5.93
N ARG A 43 -6.53 -2.27 -5.15
CA ARG A 43 -5.26 -3.03 -5.10
C ARG A 43 -5.42 -4.54 -4.85
N VAL A 44 -6.49 -4.95 -4.17
CA VAL A 44 -6.80 -6.38 -3.94
C VAL A 44 -7.02 -7.13 -5.26
N PHE A 45 -7.63 -6.47 -6.23
CA PHE A 45 -7.86 -7.06 -7.56
C PHE A 45 -6.58 -7.07 -8.40
N ALA A 46 -5.64 -6.16 -8.19
CA ALA A 46 -4.31 -6.23 -8.78
C ALA A 46 -3.52 -7.44 -8.23
N ALA A 47 -3.60 -7.68 -6.92
CA ALA A 47 -3.01 -8.87 -6.29
C ALA A 47 -3.65 -10.17 -6.82
N LEU A 48 -4.99 -10.19 -7.01
CA LEU A 48 -5.68 -11.31 -7.64
C LEU A 48 -5.17 -11.55 -9.06
N LYS A 49 -5.00 -10.49 -9.85
CA LYS A 49 -4.46 -10.60 -11.22
C LYS A 49 -3.07 -11.20 -11.22
N GLY A 50 -2.18 -10.72 -10.35
CA GLY A 50 -0.83 -11.26 -10.20
C GLY A 50 -0.81 -12.72 -9.76
N ALA A 51 -1.69 -13.12 -8.84
CA ALA A 51 -1.81 -14.51 -8.40
C ALA A 51 -2.34 -15.43 -9.53
N SER A 52 -3.29 -14.92 -10.34
CA SER A 52 -3.81 -15.64 -11.50
C SER A 52 -2.75 -15.79 -12.60
N ASP A 53 -1.96 -14.75 -12.86
CA ASP A 53 -0.84 -14.80 -13.79
C ASP A 53 0.27 -15.73 -13.30
N GLY A 54 0.41 -15.92 -12.00
CA GLY A 54 1.29 -16.88 -11.37
C GLY A 54 0.82 -18.35 -11.43
N GLY A 55 -0.33 -18.62 -12.06
CA GLY A 55 -0.85 -19.98 -12.29
C GLY A 55 -1.87 -20.48 -11.27
N LEU A 56 -2.40 -19.60 -10.40
CA LEU A 56 -3.51 -19.97 -9.51
C LEU A 56 -4.86 -19.86 -10.22
N ASP A 57 -5.71 -20.88 -10.10
CA ASP A 57 -7.08 -20.83 -10.60
C ASP A 57 -7.97 -20.06 -9.61
N ILE A 58 -8.21 -18.78 -9.90
CA ILE A 58 -9.05 -17.91 -9.10
C ILE A 58 -10.22 -17.43 -9.94
N PRO A 59 -11.45 -17.92 -9.71
CA PRO A 59 -12.63 -17.47 -10.45
C PRO A 59 -12.86 -15.97 -10.23
N HIS A 60 -12.83 -15.18 -11.32
CA HIS A 60 -12.98 -13.73 -11.23
C HIS A 60 -13.61 -13.14 -12.49
N ASN A 61 -13.89 -11.84 -12.43
CA ASN A 61 -14.38 -11.06 -13.55
C ASN A 61 -13.61 -9.74 -13.64
N HIS A 62 -13.29 -9.29 -14.84
CA HIS A 62 -12.50 -8.08 -15.10
C HIS A 62 -13.19 -6.76 -14.69
N LYS A 63 -14.47 -6.78 -14.33
CA LYS A 63 -15.25 -5.57 -13.97
C LYS A 63 -14.67 -4.76 -12.79
N ARG A 64 -13.79 -5.33 -12.02
CA ARG A 64 -13.15 -4.68 -10.87
C ARG A 64 -11.68 -4.36 -11.07
N PHE A 65 -11.13 -4.72 -12.21
CA PHE A 65 -9.76 -4.38 -12.54
C PHE A 65 -9.61 -2.91 -12.93
N ALA A 66 -8.43 -2.33 -12.71
CA ALA A 66 -8.08 -1.04 -13.28
C ALA A 66 -8.16 -1.12 -14.81
N GLY A 67 -8.55 -0.05 -15.47
CA GLY A 67 -8.77 -0.06 -16.92
C GLY A 67 -10.13 -0.59 -17.36
N TYR A 68 -11.03 -0.98 -16.44
CA TYR A 68 -12.39 -1.36 -16.82
C TYR A 68 -13.28 -0.14 -16.98
N ASP A 69 -13.77 0.08 -18.20
CA ASP A 69 -14.78 1.09 -18.49
C ASP A 69 -16.19 0.54 -18.22
N LYS A 70 -16.94 1.26 -17.38
CA LYS A 70 -18.30 0.86 -17.00
C LYS A 70 -19.33 1.14 -18.09
N GLU A 71 -19.10 2.15 -18.94
CA GLU A 71 -20.01 2.59 -19.99
C GLU A 71 -19.87 1.68 -21.22
N ALA A 72 -18.66 1.52 -21.72
CA ALA A 72 -18.35 0.63 -22.83
C ALA A 72 -18.41 -0.85 -22.43
N LYS A 73 -18.27 -1.17 -21.13
CA LYS A 73 -18.15 -2.55 -20.59
C LYS A 73 -16.94 -3.30 -21.13
N GLU A 74 -15.92 -2.57 -21.50
CA GLU A 74 -14.66 -3.09 -22.03
C GLU A 74 -13.57 -3.03 -20.96
N TYR A 75 -12.60 -3.91 -21.08
CA TYR A 75 -11.45 -3.99 -20.20
C TYR A 75 -10.18 -3.76 -21.01
N ASP A 76 -9.40 -2.77 -20.60
CA ASP A 76 -8.11 -2.45 -21.15
C ASP A 76 -7.01 -3.08 -20.28
N ALA A 77 -6.29 -4.04 -20.86
CA ALA A 77 -5.22 -4.76 -20.18
C ALA A 77 -3.95 -3.91 -20.05
N GLU A 78 -3.69 -3.01 -21.02
CA GLU A 78 -2.53 -2.11 -20.98
C GLU A 78 -2.65 -1.14 -19.82
N ALA A 79 -3.80 -0.50 -19.63
CA ALA A 79 -4.07 0.38 -18.49
C ALA A 79 -3.91 -0.32 -17.13
N MET A 80 -4.17 -1.62 -17.06
CA MET A 80 -3.91 -2.41 -15.86
C MET A 80 -2.40 -2.63 -15.65
N ALA A 81 -1.67 -2.97 -16.70
CA ALA A 81 -0.22 -3.16 -16.65
C ALA A 81 0.51 -1.87 -16.24
N ASP A 82 0.12 -0.74 -16.81
CA ASP A 82 0.64 0.59 -16.48
C ASP A 82 0.43 0.93 -15.01
N ARG A 83 -0.73 0.59 -14.47
CA ARG A 83 -1.01 0.77 -13.03
C ARG A 83 -0.14 -0.11 -12.14
N ILE A 84 0.15 -1.34 -12.56
CA ILE A 84 1.02 -2.27 -11.82
C ILE A 84 2.46 -1.79 -11.86
N LYS A 85 2.93 -1.29 -13.01
CA LYS A 85 4.30 -0.79 -13.21
C LYS A 85 4.52 0.64 -12.72
N GLY A 86 3.48 1.31 -12.25
CA GLY A 86 3.59 2.64 -11.66
C GLY A 86 3.60 3.81 -12.63
N ALA A 87 3.21 3.62 -13.90
CA ALA A 87 3.18 4.67 -14.92
C ALA A 87 2.35 5.90 -14.49
N HIS A 88 1.23 5.68 -13.80
CA HIS A 88 0.42 6.78 -13.24
C HIS A 88 1.14 7.62 -12.16
N VAL A 89 2.14 7.04 -11.50
CA VAL A 89 2.99 7.76 -10.53
C VAL A 89 4.05 8.55 -11.27
N SER A 90 4.65 7.95 -12.30
CA SER A 90 5.60 8.59 -13.22
C SER A 90 4.98 9.84 -13.84
N GLU A 91 3.83 9.73 -14.48
CA GLU A 91 3.09 10.87 -15.04
C GLU A 91 2.81 11.99 -14.02
N TYR A 92 2.46 11.61 -12.78
CA TYR A 92 2.21 12.58 -11.72
C TYR A 92 3.50 13.25 -11.24
N MET A 93 4.61 12.52 -11.20
CA MET A 93 5.93 13.08 -10.88
C MET A 93 6.35 14.10 -11.93
N GLU A 94 6.26 13.77 -13.22
CA GLU A 94 6.55 14.67 -14.32
C GLU A 94 5.69 15.93 -14.27
N LYS A 95 4.40 15.76 -14.10
CA LYS A 95 3.46 16.88 -13.99
C LYS A 95 3.83 17.82 -12.84
N LEU A 96 4.21 17.30 -11.67
CA LEU A 96 4.62 18.13 -10.55
C LEU A 96 6.00 18.78 -10.75
N MET A 97 6.92 18.16 -11.49
CA MET A 97 8.20 18.76 -11.83
C MET A 97 8.00 20.03 -12.67
N ASP A 98 7.02 20.01 -13.58
CA ASP A 98 6.71 21.15 -14.47
C ASP A 98 5.86 22.23 -13.79
N GLU A 99 4.83 21.83 -13.02
CA GLU A 99 3.85 22.75 -12.44
C GLU A 99 4.28 23.30 -11.06
N ASP A 100 4.81 22.44 -10.18
CA ASP A 100 5.12 22.78 -8.78
C ASP A 100 6.28 21.95 -8.22
N ASN A 101 7.49 22.38 -8.50
CA ASN A 101 8.72 21.71 -8.06
C ASN A 101 8.85 21.64 -6.52
N ALA A 102 8.34 22.61 -5.76
CA ALA A 102 8.38 22.59 -4.31
C ALA A 102 7.56 21.41 -3.74
N LYS A 103 6.38 21.21 -4.32
CA LYS A 103 5.51 20.09 -3.96
C LYS A 103 6.07 18.75 -4.41
N TYR A 104 6.72 18.71 -5.57
CA TYR A 104 7.46 17.53 -6.04
C TYR A 104 8.51 17.10 -5.02
N GLN A 105 9.39 18.00 -4.59
CA GLN A 105 10.43 17.72 -3.61
C GLN A 105 9.87 17.26 -2.26
N GLN A 106 8.74 17.82 -1.83
CA GLN A 106 8.09 17.44 -0.57
C GLN A 106 7.48 16.02 -0.64
N LEU A 107 6.76 15.70 -1.72
CA LEU A 107 6.04 14.44 -1.86
C LEU A 107 6.96 13.27 -2.23
N PHE A 108 7.93 13.52 -3.08
CA PHE A 108 8.83 12.50 -3.64
C PHE A 108 10.25 12.55 -3.08
N SER A 109 10.44 13.16 -1.89
CA SER A 109 11.76 13.29 -1.24
C SER A 109 12.54 11.98 -1.19
N LYS A 110 11.88 10.86 -0.84
CA LYS A 110 12.53 9.54 -0.76
C LYS A 110 12.97 9.01 -2.13
N TYR A 111 12.17 9.23 -3.17
CA TYR A 111 12.54 8.84 -4.54
C TYR A 111 13.74 9.65 -5.03
N ILE A 112 13.77 10.94 -4.70
CA ILE A 112 14.87 11.84 -5.04
C ILE A 112 16.16 11.44 -4.30
N GLU A 113 16.07 11.09 -3.01
CA GLU A 113 17.20 10.60 -2.20
C GLU A 113 17.79 9.30 -2.76
N GLU A 114 16.96 8.42 -3.29
CA GLU A 114 17.35 7.14 -3.89
C GLU A 114 17.71 7.28 -5.37
N GLY A 115 17.57 8.47 -5.96
CA GLY A 115 17.90 8.75 -7.36
C GLY A 115 16.93 8.11 -8.37
N VAL A 116 15.69 7.86 -7.96
CA VAL A 116 14.64 7.32 -8.83
C VAL A 116 13.96 8.44 -9.57
N GLU A 117 14.19 8.49 -10.88
CA GLU A 117 13.54 9.43 -11.81
C GLU A 117 12.18 8.88 -12.28
N PRO A 118 11.28 9.76 -12.78
CA PRO A 118 9.97 9.32 -13.31
C PRO A 118 10.09 8.20 -14.34
N ASP A 119 10.97 8.37 -15.33
CA ASP A 119 11.19 7.39 -16.40
C ASP A 119 11.74 6.05 -15.90
N GLY A 120 12.44 6.04 -14.77
CA GLY A 120 13.04 4.85 -14.18
C GLY A 120 12.10 3.96 -13.38
N LEU A 121 10.86 4.37 -13.13
CA LEU A 121 9.93 3.61 -12.29
C LEU A 121 9.52 2.28 -12.90
N GLU A 122 9.26 2.21 -14.19
CA GLU A 122 8.89 0.96 -14.87
C GLU A 122 10.05 -0.05 -14.82
N ASP A 123 11.26 0.40 -15.08
CA ASP A 123 12.47 -0.43 -15.01
C ASP A 123 12.73 -0.92 -13.59
N LEU A 124 12.49 -0.07 -12.58
CA LEU A 124 12.58 -0.44 -11.18
C LEU A 124 11.61 -1.57 -10.83
N TYR A 125 10.34 -1.45 -11.20
CA TYR A 125 9.35 -2.51 -10.95
C TYR A 125 9.71 -3.80 -11.69
N THR A 126 10.18 -3.70 -12.92
CA THR A 126 10.58 -4.86 -13.72
C THR A 126 11.77 -5.59 -13.07
N SER A 127 12.80 -4.86 -12.66
CA SER A 127 13.98 -5.43 -11.99
C SER A 127 13.63 -6.09 -10.66
N VAL A 128 12.71 -5.48 -9.87
CA VAL A 128 12.22 -6.08 -8.62
C VAL A 128 11.45 -7.36 -8.88
N HIS A 129 10.60 -7.40 -9.91
CA HIS A 129 9.88 -8.62 -10.27
C HIS A 129 10.83 -9.75 -10.73
N GLU A 130 11.89 -9.42 -11.44
CA GLU A 130 12.93 -10.38 -11.84
C GLU A 130 13.67 -10.92 -10.61
N ALA A 131 14.09 -10.05 -9.71
CA ALA A 131 14.75 -10.45 -8.47
C ALA A 131 13.88 -11.38 -7.61
N ILE A 132 12.58 -11.12 -7.51
CA ILE A 132 11.62 -11.99 -6.79
C ILE A 132 11.48 -13.36 -7.46
N ARG A 133 11.56 -13.42 -8.80
CA ARG A 133 11.52 -14.70 -9.52
C ARG A 133 12.81 -15.50 -9.37
N GLU A 134 13.96 -14.83 -9.27
CA GLU A 134 15.25 -15.48 -9.03
C GLU A 134 15.35 -16.05 -7.62
N ASP A 135 14.96 -15.27 -6.62
CA ASP A 135 14.97 -15.70 -5.21
C ASP A 135 13.61 -15.42 -4.53
N PRO A 136 12.68 -16.40 -4.58
CA PRO A 136 11.38 -16.30 -3.93
C PRO A 136 11.43 -16.59 -2.42
N SER A 137 12.60 -16.79 -1.83
CA SER A 137 12.72 -17.10 -0.39
C SER A 137 12.28 -15.91 0.47
N PRO A 138 11.63 -16.15 1.60
CA PRO A 138 11.24 -15.08 2.50
C PRO A 138 12.47 -14.42 3.13
N ALA A 139 12.45 -13.10 3.23
CA ALA A 139 13.49 -12.36 3.95
C ALA A 139 13.62 -12.88 5.41
N GLU A 140 14.82 -12.84 5.93
CA GLU A 140 15.07 -13.15 7.34
C GLU A 140 14.21 -12.26 8.24
N LYS A 141 13.60 -12.88 9.25
CA LYS A 141 12.81 -12.12 10.22
C LYS A 141 13.73 -11.17 10.98
N SER A 142 13.47 -9.87 10.87
CA SER A 142 14.14 -8.89 11.72
C SER A 142 13.86 -9.22 13.19
N GLU A 143 14.92 -9.39 13.98
CA GLU A 143 14.79 -9.49 15.43
C GLU A 143 14.45 -8.12 15.97
N PHE A 144 13.19 -7.92 16.32
CA PHE A 144 12.82 -6.73 17.08
C PHE A 144 13.45 -6.81 18.45
N ALA A 145 14.32 -5.87 18.80
CA ALA A 145 14.82 -5.72 20.13
C ALA A 145 13.62 -5.58 21.10
N VAL A 146 13.69 -6.27 22.24
CA VAL A 146 12.59 -6.28 23.23
C VAL A 146 12.26 -4.86 23.71
N ASP A 147 13.25 -3.95 23.67
CA ASP A 147 13.10 -2.53 24.04
C ASP A 147 12.17 -1.77 23.12
N ASP A 148 12.14 -2.06 21.83
CA ASP A 148 11.22 -1.40 20.89
C ASP A 148 9.75 -1.68 21.19
N ARG A 149 9.45 -2.84 21.79
CA ARG A 149 8.10 -3.18 22.22
C ARG A 149 7.61 -2.39 23.42
N THR A 150 8.53 -1.85 24.23
CA THR A 150 8.16 -1.04 25.41
C THR A 150 7.66 0.33 25.01
N THR A 151 8.15 0.87 23.91
CA THR A 151 7.76 2.19 23.37
C THR A 151 6.29 2.26 23.00
N TYR A 152 5.71 1.14 22.58
CA TYR A 152 4.29 1.04 22.17
C TYR A 152 3.36 0.54 23.27
N LYS A 153 3.87 0.27 24.47
CA LYS A 153 3.02 -0.11 25.60
C LYS A 153 2.28 1.11 26.13
N LYS A 154 0.98 0.94 26.34
CA LYS A 154 0.18 1.97 26.99
C LYS A 154 0.79 2.29 28.35
N ALA A 155 1.08 3.57 28.61
CA ALA A 155 1.58 4.03 29.88
C ALA A 155 0.68 3.58 31.06
N LYS A 156 1.29 3.15 32.16
CA LYS A 156 0.53 2.81 33.36
C LYS A 156 -0.22 4.04 33.87
N LYS A 157 -1.45 3.84 34.32
CA LYS A 157 -2.19 4.91 34.97
C LYS A 157 -1.46 5.30 36.23
N LEU A 158 -1.26 6.59 36.41
CA LEU A 158 -0.68 7.16 37.64
C LEU A 158 -1.56 6.82 38.86
N THR A 159 -0.93 6.55 39.98
CA THR A 159 -1.62 6.41 41.28
C THR A 159 -2.28 7.73 41.68
N TYR A 160 -3.13 7.70 42.69
CA TYR A 160 -3.76 8.93 43.21
C TYR A 160 -2.73 9.91 43.76
N GLU A 161 -1.72 9.40 44.48
CA GLU A 161 -0.65 10.21 45.05
C GLU A 161 0.23 10.88 44.00
N GLU A 162 0.64 10.14 42.96
CA GLU A 162 1.39 10.67 41.83
C GLU A 162 0.63 11.75 41.06
N ARG A 163 -0.70 11.54 40.89
CA ARG A 163 -1.53 12.57 40.25
C ARG A 163 -1.66 13.82 41.08
N LYS A 164 -1.78 13.68 42.41
CA LYS A 164 -1.86 14.79 43.33
C LYS A 164 -0.55 15.59 43.31
N ALA A 165 0.58 14.91 43.43
CA ALA A 165 1.91 15.54 43.37
C ALA A 165 2.13 16.28 42.05
N ARG A 166 1.67 15.71 40.91
CA ARG A 166 1.76 16.35 39.60
C ARG A 166 0.89 17.61 39.50
N VAL A 167 -0.27 17.63 40.13
CA VAL A 167 -1.14 18.82 40.17
C VAL A 167 -0.53 19.90 41.06
N GLU A 168 0.05 19.55 42.21
CA GLU A 168 0.74 20.48 43.10
C GLU A 168 1.96 21.09 42.42
N ALA A 169 2.78 20.28 41.73
CA ALA A 169 3.92 20.78 40.97
C ALA A 169 3.50 21.74 39.83
N LYS A 170 2.41 21.46 39.15
CA LYS A 170 1.89 22.36 38.09
C LYS A 170 1.33 23.68 38.67
N LYS A 171 0.77 23.65 39.87
CA LYS A 171 0.30 24.88 40.53
C LYS A 171 1.48 25.75 40.97
N ALA A 172 2.50 25.14 41.58
CA ALA A 172 3.70 25.86 41.98
C ALA A 172 4.40 26.49 40.76
N ALA A 173 4.58 25.73 39.66
CA ALA A 173 5.18 26.30 38.45
C ALA A 173 4.35 27.45 37.83
N LYS A 174 3.04 27.43 37.99
CA LYS A 174 2.18 28.51 37.49
C LYS A 174 2.22 29.75 38.40
N GLU A 175 2.33 29.55 39.71
CA GLU A 175 2.54 30.63 40.67
C GLU A 175 3.91 31.30 40.44
N GLU A 176 4.96 30.53 40.15
CA GLU A 176 6.30 31.08 39.81
C GLU A 176 6.26 31.88 38.50
N GLU A 177 5.56 31.40 37.46
CA GLU A 177 5.37 32.14 36.17
C GLU A 177 4.58 33.45 36.39
N GLU A 178 3.53 33.45 37.24
CA GLU A 178 2.73 34.65 37.54
C GLU A 178 3.53 35.67 38.35
N ASP A 179 4.41 35.21 39.24
CA ASP A 179 5.31 36.10 40.03
C ASP A 179 6.40 36.72 39.14
N GLU A 180 7.01 35.97 38.23
CA GLU A 180 7.98 36.47 37.23
C GLU A 180 7.35 37.51 36.28
N GLU A 181 6.13 37.23 35.74
CA GLU A 181 5.41 38.20 34.87
C GLU A 181 5.05 39.50 35.62
N SER A 182 4.79 39.44 36.95
CA SER A 182 4.46 40.61 37.75
C SER A 182 5.70 41.46 38.09
N GLU A 183 6.89 40.88 38.17
CA GLU A 183 8.16 41.62 38.36
C GLU A 183 8.58 42.33 37.06
N ASP A 184 8.35 41.72 35.89
CA ASP A 184 8.68 42.34 34.58
C ASP A 184 7.74 43.51 34.20
N GLU A 185 6.53 43.61 34.78
CA GLU A 185 5.62 44.74 34.57
C GLU A 185 5.92 45.95 35.50
N GLU A 186 6.74 45.79 36.55
CA GLU A 186 7.11 46.89 37.48
C GLU A 186 8.46 47.58 37.15
N GLU A 187 9.22 47.09 36.16
CA GLU A 187 10.41 47.74 35.62
C GLU A 187 10.09 48.59 34.36
#